data_52720bd1d804238e28c8f9e76e3ff9eb
#
_entry.id   52720bd1d804238e28c8f9e76e3ff9eb
#
_cell.length_a   1.000
_cell.length_b   1.000
_cell.length_c   1.000
_cell.angle_alpha   90.00
_cell.angle_beta   90.00
_cell.angle_gamma   90.00
#
_symmetry.space_group_name_H-M   'P 1'
#
loop_
_entity.id
_entity.type
_entity.pdbx_description
1 polymer ?
#
loop_
_entity_poly.entity_id
_entity_poly.type
_entity_poly.pdbx_seq_one_letter_code
_entity_poly.pdbx_strand_id
1 'polypeptide(L)'
;MDYFDYSYKHNYIEFSSTIYRVGTYHYNWHGETEILILLKGRIEMSCNDELFTLEPLDAVIISPQVGHSTLALEEDVIAFTIHVGNEFYQQYDPDFGSYQFVVRSDESTRHNQFFTTLRHHAAMMLLLMAKGESPVH
;
A
#
# COMPACT_ATOMS: atom_id res chain seq x y z
N MET A 1 6.11 5.23 -14.48
CA MET A 1 4.93 5.04 -15.35
C MET A 1 3.86 4.31 -14.57
N ASP A 2 2.67 4.87 -14.57
CA ASP A 2 1.52 4.23 -13.91
C ASP A 2 0.79 3.36 -14.93
N TYR A 3 0.54 2.11 -14.56
CA TYR A 3 -0.24 1.18 -15.38
C TYR A 3 -1.73 1.26 -15.07
N PHE A 4 -2.04 1.75 -13.87
CA PHE A 4 -3.41 1.89 -13.39
C PHE A 4 -3.41 2.96 -12.30
N ASP A 5 -4.40 3.84 -12.36
CA ASP A 5 -4.57 4.89 -11.36
C ASP A 5 -6.06 5.10 -11.14
N TYR A 6 -6.47 5.15 -9.87
CA TYR A 6 -7.86 5.32 -9.48
C TYR A 6 -7.94 6.14 -8.20
N SER A 7 -8.86 7.10 -8.19
CA SER A 7 -9.14 7.90 -7.00
C SER A 7 -10.62 7.89 -6.70
N TYR A 8 -10.96 7.83 -5.43
CA TYR A 8 -12.33 7.84 -4.95
C TYR A 8 -12.44 8.79 -3.77
N LYS A 9 -13.47 9.64 -3.80
CA LYS A 9 -13.77 10.52 -2.69
C LYS A 9 -15.28 10.68 -2.59
N HIS A 10 -15.83 10.32 -1.42
CA HIS A 10 -17.25 10.48 -1.13
C HIS A 10 -17.42 10.68 0.37
N ASN A 11 -18.07 11.78 0.76
CA ASN A 11 -18.23 12.17 2.15
C ASN A 11 -16.86 12.26 2.84
N TYR A 12 -16.61 11.38 3.84
CA TYR A 12 -15.36 11.33 4.58
C TYR A 12 -14.44 10.20 4.12
N ILE A 13 -14.82 9.52 3.04
CA ILE A 13 -14.04 8.39 2.51
C ILE A 13 -13.24 8.87 1.32
N GLU A 14 -11.93 8.80 1.44
CA GLU A 14 -11.01 9.14 0.37
C GLU A 14 -9.94 8.06 0.26
N PHE A 15 -9.79 7.49 -0.91
CA PHE A 15 -8.69 6.59 -1.19
C PHE A 15 -8.28 6.65 -2.65
N SER A 16 -7.07 6.23 -2.91
CA SER A 16 -6.55 6.08 -4.26
C SER A 16 -5.81 4.76 -4.35
N SER A 17 -5.73 4.22 -5.55
CA SER A 17 -4.93 3.04 -5.81
C SER A 17 -4.18 3.21 -7.13
N THR A 18 -2.98 2.68 -7.17
CA THR A 18 -2.08 2.85 -8.32
C THR A 18 -1.28 1.58 -8.53
N ILE A 19 -1.19 1.13 -9.79
CA ILE A 19 -0.21 0.13 -10.20
C ILE A 19 0.85 0.87 -11.00
N TYR A 20 2.10 0.79 -10.57
CA TYR A 20 3.15 1.61 -11.16
C TYR A 20 4.48 0.86 -11.18
N ARG A 21 5.37 1.34 -12.04
CA ARG A 21 6.74 0.88 -12.10
C ARG A 21 7.57 1.65 -11.10
N VAL A 22 8.20 0.94 -10.16
CA VAL A 22 9.02 1.55 -9.12
C VAL A 22 10.32 2.06 -9.74
N GLY A 23 10.68 3.29 -9.42
CA GLY A 23 11.91 3.92 -9.87
C GLY A 23 13.12 3.53 -9.02
N THR A 24 14.24 4.17 -9.30
CA THR A 24 15.49 3.89 -8.59
C THR A 24 15.50 4.38 -7.15
N TYR A 25 14.76 5.43 -6.86
CA TYR A 25 14.63 5.95 -5.51
C TYR A 25 13.36 6.80 -5.43
N HIS A 26 12.61 6.62 -4.34
CA HIS A 26 11.40 7.40 -4.12
C HIS A 26 11.14 7.51 -2.63
N TYR A 27 11.03 8.73 -2.11
CA TYR A 27 10.70 9.00 -0.72
C TYR A 27 9.26 9.52 -0.63
N ASN A 28 8.47 8.93 0.25
CA ASN A 28 7.10 9.35 0.51
C ASN A 28 6.89 9.68 1.97
N TRP A 29 6.15 10.74 2.22
CA TRP A 29 5.67 11.10 3.54
C TRP A 29 4.32 11.80 3.35
N HIS A 30 3.27 11.19 3.87
CA HIS A 30 1.92 11.70 3.64
C HIS A 30 1.00 11.37 4.83
N GLY A 31 -0.18 11.99 4.86
CA GLY A 31 -1.17 11.82 5.91
C GLY A 31 -2.16 10.69 5.70
N GLU A 32 -1.79 9.70 4.90
CA GLU A 32 -2.67 8.58 4.55
C GLU A 32 -2.02 7.25 4.95
N THR A 33 -2.85 6.25 5.23
CA THR A 33 -2.35 4.89 5.37
C THR A 33 -2.00 4.35 3.99
N GLU A 34 -0.81 3.80 3.84
CA GLU A 34 -0.41 3.17 2.58
C GLU A 34 -0.35 1.67 2.74
N ILE A 35 -0.91 0.98 1.75
CA ILE A 35 -0.77 -0.47 1.59
C ILE A 35 -0.03 -0.67 0.28
N LEU A 36 1.14 -1.31 0.33
CA LEU A 36 1.92 -1.63 -0.87
C LEU A 36 2.03 -3.13 -1.00
N ILE A 37 1.72 -3.64 -2.18
CA ILE A 37 1.88 -5.05 -2.53
C ILE A 37 2.84 -5.12 -3.72
N LEU A 38 3.94 -5.85 -3.57
CA LEU A 38 4.89 -5.99 -4.65
C LEU A 38 4.44 -7.07 -5.61
N LEU A 39 4.30 -6.71 -6.87
CA LEU A 39 3.80 -7.62 -7.91
C LEU A 39 4.92 -8.28 -8.68
N LYS A 40 6.02 -7.58 -8.90
CA LYS A 40 7.13 -8.08 -9.71
C LYS A 40 8.43 -7.42 -9.28
N GLY A 41 9.51 -8.19 -9.25
CA GLY A 41 10.84 -7.70 -8.93
C GLY A 41 11.06 -7.60 -7.43
N ARG A 42 12.12 -6.92 -7.03
CA ARG A 42 12.48 -6.70 -5.63
C ARG A 42 12.72 -5.24 -5.36
N ILE A 43 12.32 -4.80 -4.16
CA ILE A 43 12.61 -3.45 -3.69
C ILE A 43 13.27 -3.50 -2.32
N GLU A 44 14.11 -2.50 -2.06
CA GLU A 44 14.58 -2.20 -0.73
C GLU A 44 13.75 -1.04 -0.20
N MET A 45 13.30 -1.17 1.02
CA MET A 45 12.44 -0.18 1.64
C MET A 45 13.06 0.28 2.96
N SER A 46 13.10 1.60 3.14
CA SER A 46 13.52 2.22 4.39
C SER A 46 12.28 2.86 5.02
N CYS A 47 11.99 2.49 6.24
CA CYS A 47 10.77 2.91 6.90
C CYS A 47 10.99 2.93 8.40
N ASN A 48 10.81 4.09 9.04
CA ASN A 48 10.93 4.24 10.49
C ASN A 48 12.25 3.66 11.04
N ASP A 49 13.37 4.01 10.39
CA ASP A 49 14.72 3.56 10.71
C ASP A 49 14.97 2.07 10.49
N GLU A 50 14.03 1.34 9.95
CA GLU A 50 14.24 -0.02 9.50
C GLU A 50 14.56 -0.08 8.01
N LEU A 51 15.40 -1.01 7.63
CA LEU A 51 15.73 -1.29 6.24
C LEU A 51 15.41 -2.75 5.96
N PHE A 52 14.60 -2.99 4.94
CA PHE A 52 14.18 -4.35 4.60
C PHE A 52 13.93 -4.48 3.10
N THR A 53 13.91 -5.71 2.63
CA THR A 53 13.67 -6.04 1.23
C THR A 53 12.31 -6.71 1.10
N LEU A 54 11.54 -6.29 0.10
CA LEU A 54 10.30 -6.97 -0.29
C LEU A 54 10.52 -7.74 -1.59
N GLU A 55 9.95 -8.92 -1.63
CA GLU A 55 9.94 -9.79 -2.80
C GLU A 55 8.52 -9.93 -3.34
N PRO A 56 8.32 -10.50 -4.53
CA PRO A 56 6.98 -10.61 -5.11
C PRO A 56 5.98 -11.25 -4.15
N LEU A 57 4.82 -10.66 -4.07
CA LEU A 57 3.71 -10.96 -3.18
C LEU A 57 3.88 -10.48 -1.74
N ASP A 58 5.04 -9.92 -1.39
CA ASP A 58 5.17 -9.26 -0.09
C ASP A 58 4.31 -8.01 -0.05
N ALA A 59 3.83 -7.70 1.15
CA ALA A 59 3.01 -6.54 1.42
C ALA A 59 3.53 -5.78 2.63
N VAL A 60 3.29 -4.47 2.63
CA VAL A 60 3.57 -3.63 3.78
C VAL A 60 2.41 -2.65 3.97
N ILE A 61 2.05 -2.42 5.23
CA ILE A 61 1.04 -1.42 5.62
C ILE A 61 1.75 -0.39 6.48
N ILE A 62 1.70 0.86 6.07
CA ILE A 62 2.41 1.96 6.71
C ILE A 62 1.38 2.97 7.20
N SER A 63 1.45 3.29 8.50
CA SER A 63 0.56 4.27 9.10
C SER A 63 0.80 5.68 8.56
N PRO A 64 -0.18 6.58 8.72
CA PRO A 64 0.00 7.98 8.33
C PRO A 64 1.24 8.60 8.97
N GLN A 65 1.88 9.50 8.23
CA GLN A 65 3.01 10.31 8.69
C GLN A 65 4.27 9.53 9.06
N VAL A 66 4.37 8.27 8.65
CA VAL A 66 5.63 7.54 8.71
C VAL A 66 6.34 7.71 7.37
N GLY A 67 7.48 8.37 7.40
CA GLY A 67 8.28 8.56 6.20
C GLY A 67 8.89 7.25 5.74
N HIS A 68 8.87 7.03 4.44
CA HIS A 68 9.43 5.83 3.86
C HIS A 68 9.98 6.10 2.47
N SER A 69 10.94 5.28 2.06
CA SER A 69 11.52 5.35 0.73
C SER A 69 11.64 3.97 0.14
N THR A 70 11.58 3.91 -1.18
CA THR A 70 11.70 2.67 -1.93
C THR A 70 12.79 2.80 -2.96
N LEU A 71 13.52 1.71 -3.16
CA LEU A 71 14.58 1.61 -4.17
C LEU A 71 14.39 0.32 -4.94
N ALA A 72 14.19 0.43 -6.25
CA ALA A 72 14.10 -0.75 -7.10
C ALA A 72 15.47 -1.43 -7.18
N LEU A 73 15.53 -2.72 -6.90
CA LEU A 73 16.75 -3.51 -6.95
C LEU A 73 16.96 -4.20 -8.29
N GLU A 74 15.97 -4.13 -9.15
CA GLU A 74 15.99 -4.77 -10.48
C GLU A 74 15.31 -3.84 -11.48
N GLU A 75 15.41 -4.18 -12.75
CA GLU A 75 14.59 -3.56 -13.79
C GLU A 75 13.16 -4.14 -13.70
N ASP A 76 12.18 -3.41 -14.18
CA ASP A 76 10.80 -3.88 -14.26
C ASP A 76 10.19 -4.27 -12.90
N VAL A 77 10.39 -3.47 -11.89
CA VAL A 77 9.76 -3.64 -10.58
C VAL A 77 8.38 -2.98 -10.62
N ILE A 78 7.35 -3.74 -10.30
CA ILE A 78 5.95 -3.27 -10.36
C ILE A 78 5.31 -3.45 -9.00
N ALA A 79 4.68 -2.38 -8.50
CA ALA A 79 3.99 -2.37 -7.22
C ALA A 79 2.55 -1.90 -7.38
N PHE A 80 1.69 -2.41 -6.52
CA PHE A 80 0.33 -1.92 -6.34
C PHE A 80 0.24 -1.24 -4.99
N THR A 81 -0.21 0.01 -4.97
CA THR A 81 -0.39 0.75 -3.73
C THR A 81 -1.83 1.21 -3.58
N ILE A 82 -2.29 1.23 -2.34
CA ILE A 82 -3.57 1.79 -1.94
C ILE A 82 -3.29 2.82 -0.85
N HIS A 83 -3.84 4.00 -1.01
CA HIS A 83 -3.78 5.07 0.00
C HIS A 83 -5.18 5.33 0.51
N VAL A 84 -5.34 5.30 1.82
CA VAL A 84 -6.64 5.52 2.47
C VAL A 84 -6.52 6.71 3.41
N GLY A 85 -7.41 7.68 3.26
CA GLY A 85 -7.42 8.88 4.09
C GLY A 85 -7.75 8.57 5.55
N ASN A 86 -7.18 9.37 6.46
CA ASN A 86 -7.36 9.20 7.89
C ASN A 86 -8.81 9.30 8.34
N GLU A 87 -9.60 10.12 7.68
CA GLU A 87 -10.99 10.37 8.06
C GLU A 87 -11.81 9.08 8.06
N PHE A 88 -11.49 8.15 7.17
CA PHE A 88 -12.15 6.86 7.14
C PHE A 88 -11.96 6.11 8.46
N TYR A 89 -10.73 6.04 8.95
CA TYR A 89 -10.41 5.31 10.18
C TYR A 89 -10.84 6.06 11.43
N GLN A 90 -10.81 7.39 11.39
CA GLN A 90 -11.17 8.22 12.54
C GLN A 90 -12.65 8.13 12.91
N GLN A 91 -13.49 7.65 12.00
CA GLN A 91 -14.88 7.34 12.31
C GLN A 91 -15.00 6.24 13.36
N TYR A 92 -14.03 5.33 13.40
CA TYR A 92 -14.02 4.18 14.30
C TYR A 92 -13.10 4.40 15.49
N ASP A 93 -12.01 5.12 15.29
CA ASP A 93 -11.03 5.44 16.32
C ASP A 93 -10.52 6.86 16.10
N PRO A 94 -11.00 7.85 16.87
CA PRO A 94 -10.61 9.25 16.69
C PRO A 94 -9.10 9.49 16.84
N ASP A 95 -8.38 8.61 17.55
CA ASP A 95 -6.95 8.75 17.77
C ASP A 95 -6.11 8.09 16.68
N PHE A 96 -6.72 7.53 15.65
CA PHE A 96 -6.02 6.75 14.64
C PHE A 96 -4.83 7.51 14.02
N GLY A 97 -4.99 8.81 13.77
CA GLY A 97 -3.93 9.61 13.15
C GLY A 97 -2.66 9.75 14.00
N SER A 98 -2.72 9.42 15.30
CA SER A 98 -1.57 9.47 16.18
C SER A 98 -0.79 8.17 16.26
N TYR A 99 -1.30 7.09 15.68
CA TYR A 99 -0.63 5.79 15.72
C TYR A 99 0.48 5.74 14.67
N GLN A 100 1.59 5.11 15.03
CA GLN A 100 2.70 4.85 14.12
C GLN A 100 2.95 3.35 14.08
N PHE A 101 2.79 2.76 12.92
CA PHE A 101 3.02 1.32 12.74
C PHE A 101 3.51 1.04 11.33
N VAL A 102 4.26 -0.04 11.24
CA VAL A 102 4.66 -0.66 9.98
C VAL A 102 4.43 -2.15 10.13
N VAL A 103 3.55 -2.71 9.31
CA VAL A 103 3.26 -4.13 9.28
C VAL A 103 3.69 -4.67 7.92
N ARG A 104 4.57 -5.65 7.91
CA ARG A 104 5.07 -6.19 6.65
C ARG A 104 5.17 -7.70 6.67
N SER A 105 5.06 -8.31 5.50
CA SER A 105 5.36 -9.72 5.33
C SER A 105 6.86 -9.90 5.05
N ASP A 106 7.31 -11.14 5.22
CA ASP A 106 8.64 -11.59 4.88
C ASP A 106 8.56 -13.01 4.35
N GLU A 107 9.72 -13.65 4.16
CA GLU A 107 9.76 -15.00 3.63
C GLU A 107 8.94 -15.99 4.49
N SER A 108 8.93 -15.80 5.81
CA SER A 108 8.23 -16.72 6.71
C SER A 108 6.74 -16.44 6.85
N THR A 109 6.29 -15.22 6.56
CA THR A 109 4.89 -14.80 6.78
C THR A 109 4.12 -14.52 5.51
N ARG A 110 4.80 -14.46 4.36
CA ARG A 110 4.22 -14.06 3.07
C ARG A 110 2.92 -14.79 2.76
N HIS A 111 2.83 -16.07 3.07
CA HIS A 111 1.68 -16.91 2.74
C HIS A 111 0.77 -17.19 3.92
N ASN A 112 0.92 -16.46 5.04
CA ASN A 112 0.01 -16.64 6.16
C ASN A 112 -1.39 -16.10 5.83
N GLN A 113 -2.36 -16.42 6.69
CA GLN A 113 -3.76 -16.07 6.48
C GLN A 113 -3.96 -14.55 6.32
N PHE A 114 -3.30 -13.76 7.15
CA PHE A 114 -3.47 -12.31 7.12
C PHE A 114 -3.08 -11.73 5.77
N PHE A 115 -1.88 -12.04 5.28
CA PHE A 115 -1.39 -11.47 4.02
C PHE A 115 -2.08 -12.06 2.81
N THR A 116 -2.47 -13.33 2.86
CA THR A 116 -3.27 -13.94 1.80
C THR A 116 -4.62 -13.26 1.68
N THR A 117 -5.28 -13.00 2.80
CA THR A 117 -6.57 -12.28 2.85
C THR A 117 -6.41 -10.84 2.34
N LEU A 118 -5.34 -10.16 2.77
CA LEU A 118 -5.05 -8.80 2.32
C LEU A 118 -4.92 -8.74 0.79
N ARG A 119 -4.13 -9.63 0.19
CA ARG A 119 -3.96 -9.67 -1.26
C ARG A 119 -5.26 -10.00 -1.98
N HIS A 120 -6.06 -10.90 -1.42
CA HIS A 120 -7.36 -11.25 -2.01
C HIS A 120 -8.29 -10.03 -2.06
N HIS A 121 -8.40 -9.30 -0.97
CA HIS A 121 -9.25 -8.10 -0.94
C HIS A 121 -8.71 -7.01 -1.85
N ALA A 122 -7.41 -6.84 -1.92
CA ALA A 122 -6.79 -5.87 -2.83
C ALA A 122 -7.10 -6.21 -4.30
N ALA A 123 -7.02 -7.49 -4.66
CA ALA A 123 -7.35 -7.94 -6.00
C ALA A 123 -8.82 -7.72 -6.33
N MET A 124 -9.72 -7.96 -5.38
CA MET A 124 -11.15 -7.73 -5.57
C MET A 124 -11.46 -6.24 -5.74
N MET A 125 -10.82 -5.38 -4.97
CA MET A 125 -10.95 -3.93 -5.12
C MET A 125 -10.50 -3.48 -6.49
N LEU A 126 -9.35 -3.97 -6.95
CA LEU A 126 -8.83 -3.63 -8.26
C LEU A 126 -9.80 -4.05 -9.38
N LEU A 127 -10.38 -5.24 -9.27
CA LEU A 127 -11.33 -5.74 -10.24
C LEU A 127 -12.59 -4.87 -10.29
N LEU A 128 -13.13 -4.49 -9.14
CA LEU A 128 -14.31 -3.62 -9.06
C LEU A 128 -14.02 -2.24 -9.64
N MET A 129 -12.87 -1.66 -9.32
CA MET A 129 -12.47 -0.36 -9.86
C MET A 129 -12.27 -0.41 -11.36
N ALA A 130 -11.69 -1.48 -11.89
CA ALA A 130 -11.50 -1.65 -13.32
C ALA A 130 -12.84 -1.75 -14.07
N LYS A 131 -13.89 -2.23 -13.39
CA LYS A 131 -15.26 -2.27 -13.95
C LYS A 131 -16.02 -0.97 -13.75
N GLY A 132 -15.42 0.03 -13.09
CA GLY A 132 -16.08 1.29 -12.79
C GLY A 132 -17.05 1.24 -11.62
N GLU A 133 -17.00 0.18 -10.80
CA GLU A 133 -17.84 0.05 -9.62
C GLU A 133 -17.14 0.62 -8.39
N SER A 134 -17.93 1.15 -7.44
CA SER A 134 -17.37 1.62 -6.17
C SER A 134 -16.96 0.42 -5.31
N PRO A 135 -15.75 0.42 -4.74
CA PRO A 135 -15.34 -0.62 -3.80
C PRO A 135 -15.91 -0.41 -2.39
N VAL A 136 -16.63 0.68 -2.17
CA VAL A 136 -17.22 1.02 -0.88
C VAL A 136 -18.73 0.89 -0.98
N HIS A 137 -19.30 0.04 -0.14
CA HIS A 137 -20.72 -0.20 -0.06
C HIS A 137 -21.32 0.28 1.25
#